data_beb7ba6ee17018522f939f3132554e33
#
_entry.id   beb7ba6ee17018522f939f3132554e33
#
_cell.length_a   1.000
_cell.length_b   1.000
_cell.length_c   1.000
_cell.angle_alpha   90.00
_cell.angle_beta   90.00
_cell.angle_gamma   90.00
#
_symmetry.space_group_name_H-M   'P 1'
#
loop_
_entity.id
_entity.type
_entity.pdbx_description
1 polymer ?
#
loop_
_entity_poly.entity_id
_entity_poly.type
_entity_poly.pdbx_seq_one_letter_code
_entity_poly.pdbx_strand_id
1 'polypeptide(L)'
;PLRFVLPHVPGVRPRWLVRLGLFLYDHIGGRKRLPPARSLTLATDPAGEPLHPEFSHAFEYSDCWVDDARLVVLNARDAADRGATILPRHDVTQLQ
;
A
#
# COMPACT_ATOMS: atom_id res chain seq x y z
N PRO A 1 -8.84 -7.59 -1.29
CA PRO A 1 -7.90 -6.84 -0.44
C PRO A 1 -6.83 -7.76 0.13
N LEU A 2 -5.63 -7.24 0.26
CA LEU A 2 -4.54 -7.89 0.96
C LEU A 2 -4.33 -7.25 2.33
N ARG A 3 -3.88 -8.09 3.25
CA ARG A 3 -3.46 -7.69 4.58
C ARG A 3 -1.94 -7.48 4.56
N PHE A 4 -1.50 -6.29 4.90
CA PHE A 4 -0.09 -5.93 5.01
C PHE A 4 0.30 -5.80 6.47
N VAL A 5 1.46 -6.31 6.80
CA VAL A 5 2.06 -6.18 8.13
C VAL A 5 3.35 -5.39 8.01
N LEU A 6 3.40 -4.24 8.66
CA LEU A 6 4.55 -3.34 8.68
C LEU A 6 5.23 -3.45 10.06
N PRO A 7 6.35 -4.18 10.19
CA PRO A 7 7.12 -4.22 11.42
C PRO A 7 7.66 -2.84 11.77
N HIS A 8 7.57 -2.48 13.05
CA HIS A 8 8.10 -1.21 13.54
C HIS A 8 9.62 -1.36 13.81
N VAL A 9 10.41 -0.56 13.10
CA VAL A 9 11.86 -0.48 13.30
C VAL A 9 12.16 0.70 14.22
N PRO A 10 12.76 0.43 15.41
CA PRO A 10 13.20 1.51 16.32
C PRO A 10 14.19 2.46 15.62
N GLY A 11 14.06 3.76 15.86
CA GLY A 11 14.98 4.77 15.33
C GLY A 11 14.61 5.35 13.96
N VAL A 12 13.68 4.76 13.21
CA VAL A 12 13.27 5.31 11.90
C VAL A 12 12.15 6.35 12.05
N ARG A 13 11.05 5.97 12.67
CA ARG A 13 9.92 6.88 12.97
C ARG A 13 9.28 6.50 14.30
N PRO A 14 8.82 7.47 15.09
CA PRO A 14 8.12 7.16 16.34
C PRO A 14 6.79 6.45 16.05
N ARG A 15 6.43 5.48 16.88
CA ARG A 15 5.21 4.65 16.72
C ARG A 15 3.92 5.47 16.60
N TRP A 16 3.81 6.55 17.38
CA TRP A 16 2.64 7.41 17.34
C TRP A 16 2.45 8.09 15.96
N LEU A 17 3.56 8.44 15.29
CA LEU A 17 3.51 9.08 13.97
C LEU A 17 3.03 8.09 12.90
N VAL A 18 3.53 6.85 12.94
CA VAL A 18 3.05 5.78 12.04
C VAL A 18 1.56 5.49 12.29
N ARG A 19 1.15 5.44 13.57
CA ARG A 19 -0.25 5.22 13.94
C ARG A 19 -1.16 6.36 13.48
N LEU A 20 -0.70 7.60 13.59
CA LEU A 20 -1.42 8.77 13.08
C LEU A 20 -1.56 8.71 11.55
N GLY A 21 -0.49 8.37 10.83
CA GLY A 21 -0.52 8.22 9.39
C GLY A 21 -1.52 7.15 8.94
N LEU A 22 -1.54 6.00 9.60
CA LEU A 22 -2.50 4.92 9.32
C LEU A 22 -3.94 5.32 9.67
N PHE A 23 -4.13 6.09 10.75
CA PHE A 23 -5.44 6.64 11.08
C PHE A 23 -5.96 7.58 9.99
N LEU A 24 -5.12 8.49 9.50
CA LEU A 24 -5.48 9.35 8.37
C LEU A 24 -5.75 8.53 7.11
N TYR A 25 -4.91 7.54 6.84
CA TYR A 25 -5.09 6.61 5.72
C TYR A 25 -6.45 5.90 5.76
N ASP A 26 -6.89 5.43 6.93
CA ASP A 26 -8.18 4.77 7.10
C ASP A 26 -9.38 5.70 6.86
N HIS A 27 -9.20 7.03 7.05
CA HIS A 27 -10.28 8.03 6.95
C HIS A 27 -10.30 8.79 5.62
N ILE A 28 -9.21 8.73 4.83
CA ILE A 28 -9.16 9.34 3.50
C ILE A 28 -10.06 8.55 2.55
N GLY A 29 -10.94 9.25 1.84
CA GLY A 29 -11.79 8.66 0.81
C GLY A 29 -13.01 7.87 1.32
N GLY A 30 -13.39 8.03 2.59
CA GLY A 30 -14.63 7.43 3.12
C GLY A 30 -14.62 5.90 3.13
N ARG A 31 -13.50 5.27 3.45
CA ARG A 31 -13.30 3.82 3.46
C ARG A 31 -14.28 3.10 4.38
N LYS A 32 -15.21 2.38 3.77
CA LYS A 32 -16.18 1.55 4.49
C LYS A 32 -16.07 0.05 4.18
N ARG A 33 -15.17 -0.33 3.26
CA ARG A 33 -15.08 -1.70 2.73
C ARG A 33 -13.84 -2.47 3.16
N LEU A 34 -12.76 -1.79 3.54
CA LEU A 34 -11.54 -2.44 4.00
C LEU A 34 -11.47 -2.41 5.52
N PRO A 35 -10.94 -3.46 6.16
CA PRO A 35 -10.69 -3.46 7.59
C PRO A 35 -9.77 -2.30 7.98
N PRO A 36 -10.00 -1.64 9.13
CA PRO A 36 -9.16 -0.54 9.61
C PRO A 36 -7.76 -1.04 10.02
N ALA A 37 -6.82 -0.12 10.06
CA ALA A 37 -5.48 -0.39 10.55
C ALA A 37 -5.48 -0.69 12.05
N ARG A 38 -4.66 -1.65 12.46
CA ARG A 38 -4.49 -2.03 13.87
C ARG A 38 -3.03 -2.22 14.25
N SER A 39 -2.73 -2.04 15.54
CA SER A 39 -1.40 -2.36 16.09
C SER A 39 -1.33 -3.83 16.47
N LEU A 40 -0.20 -4.46 16.21
CA LEU A 40 0.08 -5.86 16.54
C LEU A 40 1.23 -5.94 17.54
N THR A 41 1.14 -6.92 18.43
CA THR A 41 2.26 -7.39 19.27
C THR A 41 2.78 -8.68 18.64
N LEU A 42 3.94 -8.63 18.00
CA LEU A 42 4.47 -9.74 17.21
C LEU A 42 4.85 -10.97 18.03
N ALA A 43 5.12 -10.78 19.32
CA ALA A 43 5.41 -11.92 20.21
C ALA A 43 4.22 -12.88 20.38
N THR A 44 2.99 -12.40 20.14
CA THR A 44 1.75 -13.18 20.33
C THR A 44 0.91 -13.33 19.08
N ASP A 45 1.28 -12.64 18.00
CA ASP A 45 0.55 -12.68 16.72
C ASP A 45 1.29 -13.61 15.74
N PRO A 46 0.57 -14.48 15.01
CA PRO A 46 1.18 -15.36 13.99
C PRO A 46 1.99 -14.62 12.93
N ALA A 47 1.71 -13.34 12.68
CA ALA A 47 2.50 -12.51 11.78
C ALA A 47 3.96 -12.30 12.25
N GLY A 48 4.25 -12.58 13.52
CA GLY A 48 5.59 -12.50 14.08
C GLY A 48 6.45 -13.75 13.82
N GLU A 49 5.84 -14.90 13.53
CA GLU A 49 6.58 -16.18 13.40
C GLU A 49 7.75 -16.12 12.38
N PRO A 50 7.58 -15.52 11.17
CA PRO A 50 8.66 -15.44 10.19
C PRO A 50 9.64 -14.30 10.45
N LEU A 51 9.43 -13.47 11.47
CA LEU A 51 10.20 -12.26 11.73
C LEU A 51 11.27 -12.49 12.82
N HIS A 52 12.35 -11.70 12.74
CA HIS A 52 13.38 -11.74 13.77
C HIS A 52 12.82 -11.29 15.13
N PRO A 53 13.20 -11.91 16.27
CA PRO A 53 12.66 -11.62 17.61
C PRO A 53 12.80 -10.17 18.08
N GLU A 54 13.71 -9.40 17.48
CA GLU A 54 13.87 -7.97 17.79
C GLU A 54 12.64 -7.11 17.40
N PHE A 55 11.84 -7.58 16.45
CA PHE A 55 10.60 -6.90 16.05
C PHE A 55 9.48 -7.27 17.03
N SER A 56 9.25 -6.43 18.00
CA SER A 56 8.22 -6.66 19.04
C SER A 56 6.84 -6.14 18.65
N HIS A 57 6.77 -5.15 17.75
CA HIS A 57 5.53 -4.49 17.35
C HIS A 57 5.44 -4.32 15.84
N ALA A 58 4.21 -4.34 15.35
CA ALA A 58 3.90 -4.04 13.96
C ALA A 58 2.58 -3.27 13.84
N PHE A 59 2.33 -2.78 12.66
CA PHE A 59 1.01 -2.26 12.26
C PHE A 59 0.48 -3.11 11.12
N GLU A 60 -0.79 -3.49 11.23
CA GLU A 60 -1.51 -4.14 10.14
C GLU A 60 -2.42 -3.12 9.46
N TYR A 61 -2.45 -3.13 8.16
CA TYR A 61 -3.40 -2.35 7.37
C TYR A 61 -3.82 -3.13 6.13
N SER A 62 -4.91 -2.72 5.53
CA SER A 62 -5.47 -3.38 4.35
C SER A 62 -5.29 -2.52 3.11
N ASP A 63 -4.95 -3.15 2.00
CA ASP A 63 -4.87 -2.50 0.70
C ASP A 63 -5.36 -3.44 -0.40
N CYS A 64 -5.52 -2.92 -1.60
CA CYS A 64 -5.92 -3.69 -2.75
C CYS A 64 -4.69 -4.19 -3.51
N TRP A 65 -4.70 -5.46 -3.84
CA TRP A 65 -3.75 -6.01 -4.80
C TRP A 65 -4.22 -5.73 -6.22
N VAL A 66 -3.29 -5.43 -7.09
CA VAL A 66 -3.52 -5.26 -8.51
C VAL A 66 -2.42 -5.94 -9.32
N ASP A 67 -2.78 -6.47 -10.47
CA ASP A 67 -1.81 -6.85 -11.49
C ASP A 67 -1.41 -5.57 -12.24
N ASP A 68 -0.23 -5.01 -11.89
CA ASP A 68 0.24 -3.73 -12.39
C ASP A 68 0.36 -3.70 -13.90
N ALA A 69 0.88 -4.75 -14.51
CA ALA A 69 1.03 -4.83 -15.96
C ALA A 69 -0.34 -4.80 -16.64
N ARG A 70 -1.29 -5.56 -16.12
CA ARG A 70 -2.66 -5.58 -16.64
C ARG A 70 -3.35 -4.23 -16.46
N LEU A 71 -3.17 -3.58 -15.31
CA LEU A 71 -3.74 -2.25 -15.05
C LEU A 71 -3.24 -1.22 -16.07
N VAL A 72 -1.93 -1.21 -16.35
CA VAL A 72 -1.35 -0.31 -17.35
C VAL A 72 -1.92 -0.57 -18.75
N VAL A 73 -2.01 -1.83 -19.16
CA VAL A 73 -2.56 -2.21 -20.47
C VAL A 73 -4.05 -1.81 -20.58
N LEU A 74 -4.85 -2.03 -19.52
CA LEU A 74 -6.26 -1.66 -19.53
C LEU A 74 -6.45 -0.15 -19.56
N ASN A 75 -5.65 0.62 -18.85
CA ASN A 75 -5.68 2.08 -18.89
C ASN A 75 -5.29 2.62 -20.27
N ALA A 76 -4.24 2.06 -20.88
CA ALA A 76 -3.84 2.42 -22.23
C ALA A 76 -4.94 2.09 -23.25
N ARG A 77 -5.59 0.95 -23.09
CA ARG A 77 -6.70 0.55 -23.96
C ARG A 77 -7.90 1.48 -23.81
N ASP A 78 -8.33 1.79 -22.59
CA ASP A 78 -9.45 2.73 -22.36
C ASP A 78 -9.14 4.11 -22.92
N ALA A 79 -7.90 4.59 -22.76
CA ALA A 79 -7.47 5.86 -23.36
C ALA A 79 -7.53 5.83 -24.89
N ALA A 80 -7.06 4.75 -25.52
CA ALA A 80 -7.13 4.57 -26.97
C ALA A 80 -8.56 4.52 -27.49
N ASP A 81 -9.44 3.81 -26.79
CA ASP A 81 -10.88 3.73 -27.13
C ASP A 81 -11.58 5.09 -27.02
N ARG A 82 -10.99 6.04 -26.27
CA ARG A 82 -11.43 7.45 -26.13
C ARG A 82 -10.69 8.42 -27.07
N GLY A 83 -9.89 7.91 -27.99
CA GLY A 83 -9.21 8.71 -29.01
C GLY A 83 -7.78 9.13 -28.68
N ALA A 84 -7.19 8.66 -27.58
CA ALA A 84 -5.77 8.91 -27.31
C ALA A 84 -4.87 8.05 -28.21
N THR A 85 -3.73 8.61 -28.59
CA THR A 85 -2.69 7.85 -29.30
C THR A 85 -1.74 7.23 -28.29
N ILE A 86 -1.64 5.90 -28.29
CA ILE A 86 -0.71 5.16 -27.41
C ILE A 86 0.54 4.83 -28.22
N LEU A 87 1.69 5.33 -27.74
CA LEU A 87 2.98 5.19 -28.39
C LEU A 87 3.93 4.34 -27.52
N PRO A 88 3.87 3.01 -27.59
CA PRO A 88 4.81 2.16 -26.86
C PRO A 88 6.23 2.31 -27.46
N ARG A 89 7.25 2.14 -26.60
CA ARG A 89 8.67 2.28 -26.98
C ARG A 89 9.08 3.68 -27.48
N HIS A 90 8.40 4.70 -26.99
CA HIS A 90 8.75 6.09 -27.23
C HIS A 90 9.14 6.75 -25.92
N ASP A 91 10.28 7.40 -25.91
CA ASP A 91 10.75 8.18 -24.77
C ASP A 91 10.12 9.56 -24.75
N VAL A 92 9.69 10.02 -23.58
CA VAL A 92 9.22 11.39 -23.40
C VAL A 92 10.45 12.29 -23.20
N THR A 93 10.76 13.12 -24.19
CA THR A 93 11.93 14.01 -24.16
C THR A 93 11.60 15.39 -23.62
N GLN A 94 10.34 15.84 -23.74
CA GLN A 94 9.91 17.17 -23.29
C GLN A 94 8.41 17.18 -23.01
N LEU A 95 8.01 17.93 -21.99
CA LEU A 95 6.61 18.27 -21.70
C LEU A 95 6.43 19.77 -21.99
N GLN A 96 5.33 20.10 -22.64
CA GLN A 96 4.92 21.48 -22.93
C GLN A 96 3.72 21.88 -22.07
#